data_f83a964e1312c5bc193ee7491a6a2aeb
#
_entry.id   f83a964e1312c5bc193ee7491a6a2aeb
#
_cell.length_a   1.000
_cell.length_b   1.000
_cell.length_c   1.000
_cell.angle_alpha   90.00
_cell.angle_beta   90.00
_cell.angle_gamma   90.00
#
_symmetry.space_group_name_H-M   'P 1'
#
loop_
_entity.id
_entity.type
_entity.pdbx_description
1 polymer ?
#
loop_
_entity_poly.entity_id
_entity_poly.type
_entity_poly.pdbx_seq_one_letter_code
_entity_poly.pdbx_strand_id
1 'polypeptide(L)'
;MKYLDPKADLTFKKIFGNHPKRLISLLNALLPLSEEEQIQEIKYLPTELVPELEGHKNTIVDVLCTDARGRKFCVEMQMEWSNAFKQRVLFNASKLYVSQAMKREKYSDLQPVYSLNLVNDIFERDTPEFIHNYRIVHDKDSNKVIEGLHFTFIELPKFTPHSISDKRMMVLWLRFLTEINANTQEVPSDLLRDPEIGKAVEELKISGFTDAELRAYDKFWDSVRVEKTLQYDSYQQGMEKGIKQGMEKGMAKGEEVGKSQRSIEIAKNMLAKGMDAATVMEITGLTESQMQQLI
;
A
#
# COMPACT_ATOMS: atom_id res chain seq x y z
N MET A 1 -13.44 -21.10 17.18
CA MET A 1 -13.71 -19.91 16.35
C MET A 1 -15.18 -19.56 16.43
N LYS A 2 -15.54 -18.32 16.72
CA LYS A 2 -16.93 -17.87 16.86
C LYS A 2 -17.31 -16.87 15.77
N TYR A 3 -16.35 -16.07 15.35
CA TYR A 3 -16.49 -15.04 14.32
C TYR A 3 -15.48 -15.25 13.19
N LEU A 4 -15.83 -14.85 11.98
CA LEU A 4 -14.91 -14.74 10.86
C LEU A 4 -14.26 -13.36 10.87
N ASP A 5 -13.07 -13.25 10.27
CA ASP A 5 -12.37 -11.99 10.14
C ASP A 5 -13.05 -11.11 9.06
N PRO A 6 -13.43 -9.86 9.36
CA PRO A 6 -14.10 -8.97 8.41
C PRO A 6 -13.23 -8.56 7.22
N LYS A 7 -11.92 -8.76 7.31
CA LYS A 7 -10.96 -8.40 6.25
C LYS A 7 -10.85 -9.43 5.13
N ALA A 8 -11.39 -10.64 5.31
CA ALA A 8 -11.42 -11.61 4.23
C ALA A 8 -12.39 -11.17 3.13
N ASP A 9 -12.05 -11.45 1.87
CA ASP A 9 -12.82 -11.02 0.70
C ASP A 9 -14.31 -11.36 0.81
N LEU A 10 -14.63 -12.59 1.19
CA LEU A 10 -16.01 -13.06 1.38
C LEU A 10 -16.78 -12.25 2.43
N THR A 11 -16.18 -12.07 3.61
CA THR A 11 -16.82 -11.38 4.74
C THR A 11 -16.92 -9.88 4.47
N PHE A 12 -15.89 -9.28 3.88
CA PHE A 12 -15.90 -7.87 3.51
C PHE A 12 -17.02 -7.55 2.52
N LYS A 13 -17.14 -8.34 1.46
CA LYS A 13 -18.22 -8.20 0.47
C LYS A 13 -19.60 -8.47 1.06
N LYS A 14 -19.72 -9.44 1.95
CA LYS A 14 -20.98 -9.74 2.65
C LYS A 14 -21.43 -8.55 3.51
N ILE A 15 -20.52 -7.91 4.25
CA ILE A 15 -20.83 -6.80 5.15
C ILE A 15 -21.10 -5.50 4.40
N PHE A 16 -20.32 -5.18 3.37
CA PHE A 16 -20.37 -3.88 2.70
C PHE A 16 -20.99 -3.90 1.31
N GLY A 17 -21.01 -5.06 0.64
CA GLY A 17 -21.46 -5.18 -0.76
C GLY A 17 -22.97 -5.14 -0.95
N ASN A 18 -23.78 -5.40 0.10
CA ASN A 18 -25.23 -5.47 0.02
C ASN A 18 -25.96 -4.65 1.11
N HIS A 19 -25.25 -3.85 1.88
CA HIS A 19 -25.79 -3.08 2.99
C HIS A 19 -25.50 -1.58 2.85
N PRO A 20 -26.34 -0.81 2.11
CA PRO A 20 -26.08 0.59 1.81
C PRO A 20 -25.79 1.45 3.04
N LYS A 21 -26.56 1.28 4.12
CA LYS A 21 -26.36 2.06 5.37
C LYS A 21 -24.99 1.85 5.99
N ARG A 22 -24.47 0.62 5.98
CA ARG A 22 -23.13 0.32 6.49
C ARG A 22 -22.06 0.95 5.62
N LEU A 23 -22.18 0.78 4.30
CA LEU A 23 -21.22 1.36 3.36
C LEU A 23 -21.20 2.89 3.43
N ILE A 24 -22.38 3.55 3.51
CA ILE A 24 -22.49 4.99 3.73
C ILE A 24 -21.80 5.41 5.02
N SER A 25 -22.06 4.69 6.13
CA SER A 25 -21.45 4.96 7.42
C SER A 25 -19.92 4.83 7.37
N LEU A 26 -19.39 3.79 6.72
CA LEU A 26 -17.95 3.58 6.53
C LEU A 26 -17.32 4.69 5.67
N LEU A 27 -17.91 5.00 4.53
CA LEU A 27 -17.40 6.02 3.60
C LEU A 27 -17.38 7.41 4.23
N ASN A 28 -18.48 7.80 4.89
CA ASN A 28 -18.57 9.09 5.59
C ASN A 28 -17.60 9.18 6.78
N ALA A 29 -17.29 8.07 7.41
CA ALA A 29 -16.35 8.03 8.54
C ALA A 29 -14.89 8.13 8.10
N LEU A 30 -14.52 7.53 6.95
CA LEU A 30 -13.14 7.33 6.55
C LEU A 30 -12.66 8.25 5.43
N LEU A 31 -13.56 8.77 4.60
CA LEU A 31 -13.20 9.70 3.53
C LEU A 31 -13.15 11.14 4.07
N PRO A 32 -12.28 12.00 3.52
CA PRO A 32 -12.15 13.40 3.91
C PRO A 32 -13.27 14.28 3.31
N LEU A 33 -14.52 13.90 3.54
CA LEU A 33 -15.69 14.62 3.06
C LEU A 33 -16.11 15.69 4.08
N SER A 34 -16.45 16.88 3.60
CA SER A 34 -17.06 17.93 4.43
C SER A 34 -18.49 17.53 4.83
N GLU A 35 -19.09 18.24 5.80
CA GLU A 35 -20.49 17.98 6.21
C GLU A 35 -21.48 18.08 5.05
N GLU A 36 -21.27 19.03 4.14
CA GLU A 36 -22.10 19.23 2.94
C GLU A 36 -21.90 18.12 1.88
N GLU A 37 -20.76 17.45 1.92
CA GLU A 37 -20.40 16.37 0.99
C GLU A 37 -20.77 14.97 1.50
N GLN A 38 -21.30 14.86 2.70
CA GLN A 38 -21.73 13.59 3.28
C GLN A 38 -22.67 12.83 2.34
N ILE A 39 -22.42 11.54 2.24
CA ILE A 39 -23.19 10.60 1.42
C ILE A 39 -24.47 10.27 2.16
N GLN A 40 -25.63 10.46 1.52
CA GLN A 40 -26.95 10.16 2.09
C GLN A 40 -27.53 8.88 1.49
N GLU A 41 -27.27 8.66 0.21
CA GLU A 41 -27.80 7.53 -0.55
C GLU A 41 -26.77 7.02 -1.53
N ILE A 42 -26.75 5.69 -1.76
CA ILE A 42 -25.89 5.04 -2.75
C ILE A 42 -26.68 4.04 -3.58
N LYS A 43 -26.17 3.81 -4.80
CA LYS A 43 -26.54 2.70 -5.67
C LYS A 43 -25.30 1.88 -5.97
N TYR A 44 -25.34 0.57 -5.69
CA TYR A 44 -24.28 -0.34 -6.07
C TYR A 44 -24.13 -0.44 -7.58
N LEU A 45 -22.91 -0.59 -8.03
CA LEU A 45 -22.52 -0.81 -9.41
C LEU A 45 -21.81 -2.17 -9.53
N PRO A 46 -21.75 -2.76 -10.74
CA PRO A 46 -20.94 -3.96 -10.98
C PRO A 46 -19.49 -3.71 -10.59
N THR A 47 -18.91 -4.64 -9.84
CA THR A 47 -17.53 -4.54 -9.33
C THR A 47 -16.49 -4.93 -10.37
N GLU A 48 -16.90 -5.66 -11.43
CA GLU A 48 -16.03 -5.99 -12.55
C GLU A 48 -15.92 -4.80 -13.51
N LEU A 49 -14.71 -4.28 -13.64
CA LEU A 49 -14.38 -3.21 -14.58
C LEU A 49 -13.94 -3.81 -15.90
N VAL A 50 -14.92 -4.18 -16.73
CA VAL A 50 -14.69 -4.81 -18.03
C VAL A 50 -13.97 -3.82 -18.96
N PRO A 51 -12.90 -4.19 -19.66
CA PRO A 51 -12.28 -3.35 -20.65
C PRO A 51 -13.18 -3.23 -21.90
N GLU A 52 -13.23 -2.03 -22.46
CA GLU A 52 -13.98 -1.77 -23.70
C GLU A 52 -13.27 -2.31 -24.94
N LEU A 53 -11.98 -2.64 -24.83
CA LEU A 53 -11.15 -3.16 -25.91
C LEU A 53 -10.58 -4.52 -25.53
N GLU A 54 -10.59 -5.46 -26.48
CA GLU A 54 -9.93 -6.76 -26.33
C GLU A 54 -8.43 -6.59 -26.02
N GLY A 55 -7.92 -7.39 -25.07
CA GLY A 55 -6.52 -7.36 -24.65
C GLY A 55 -6.20 -6.43 -23.47
N HIS A 56 -7.15 -5.59 -23.00
CA HIS A 56 -6.97 -4.81 -21.79
C HIS A 56 -7.28 -5.66 -20.53
N LYS A 57 -6.58 -5.34 -19.41
CA LYS A 57 -6.79 -6.07 -18.15
C LYS A 57 -8.18 -5.85 -17.59
N ASN A 58 -8.89 -6.93 -17.31
CA ASN A 58 -10.04 -6.91 -16.42
C ASN A 58 -9.54 -6.63 -15.00
N THR A 59 -10.26 -5.81 -14.29
CA THR A 59 -10.00 -5.55 -12.87
C THR A 59 -11.30 -5.65 -12.10
N ILE A 60 -11.21 -6.20 -10.89
CA ILE A 60 -12.33 -6.34 -9.97
C ILE A 60 -11.98 -5.52 -8.74
N VAL A 61 -12.92 -4.71 -8.27
CA VAL A 61 -12.86 -4.03 -6.98
C VAL A 61 -13.81 -4.70 -6.00
N ASP A 62 -13.56 -4.61 -4.70
CA ASP A 62 -14.39 -5.33 -3.73
C ASP A 62 -15.80 -4.76 -3.64
N VAL A 63 -15.92 -3.44 -3.58
CA VAL A 63 -17.22 -2.74 -3.57
C VAL A 63 -17.16 -1.52 -4.47
N LEU A 64 -18.18 -1.32 -5.29
CA LEU A 64 -18.34 -0.16 -6.16
C LEU A 64 -19.75 0.41 -6.03
N CYS A 65 -19.86 1.73 -5.84
CA CYS A 65 -21.15 2.42 -5.77
C CYS A 65 -21.06 3.84 -6.33
N THR A 66 -22.24 4.42 -6.54
CA THR A 66 -22.42 5.84 -6.87
C THR A 66 -23.43 6.46 -5.93
N ASP A 67 -23.27 7.75 -5.62
CA ASP A 67 -24.25 8.50 -4.84
C ASP A 67 -25.25 9.26 -5.72
N ALA A 68 -26.17 9.98 -5.08
CA ALA A 68 -27.19 10.78 -5.77
C ALA A 68 -26.59 11.93 -6.61
N ARG A 69 -25.38 12.40 -6.31
CA ARG A 69 -24.65 13.43 -7.09
C ARG A 69 -23.88 12.82 -8.26
N GLY A 70 -23.86 11.50 -8.39
CA GLY A 70 -23.13 10.77 -9.43
C GLY A 70 -21.64 10.56 -9.14
N ARG A 71 -21.13 10.95 -7.94
CA ARG A 71 -19.79 10.64 -7.49
C ARG A 71 -19.63 9.12 -7.40
N LYS A 72 -18.47 8.59 -7.73
CA LYS A 72 -18.20 7.15 -7.67
C LYS A 72 -17.28 6.83 -6.51
N PHE A 73 -17.57 5.73 -5.83
CA PHE A 73 -16.80 5.25 -4.68
C PHE A 73 -16.40 3.81 -4.93
N CYS A 74 -15.10 3.54 -4.98
CA CYS A 74 -14.57 2.18 -4.96
C CYS A 74 -13.88 1.93 -3.63
N VAL A 75 -14.14 0.74 -3.06
CA VAL A 75 -13.53 0.32 -1.80
C VAL A 75 -12.80 -0.97 -2.05
N GLU A 76 -11.55 -1.04 -1.59
CA GLU A 76 -10.71 -2.24 -1.66
C GLU A 76 -10.16 -2.59 -0.27
N MET A 77 -10.14 -3.90 0.06
CA MET A 77 -9.50 -4.46 1.23
C MET A 77 -8.26 -5.26 0.80
N GLN A 78 -7.07 -4.76 1.12
CA GLN A 78 -5.80 -5.36 0.71
C GLN A 78 -5.08 -5.95 1.93
N MET A 79 -4.74 -7.25 1.86
CA MET A 79 -4.09 -7.95 2.98
C MET A 79 -2.59 -7.68 3.07
N GLU A 80 -1.88 -7.70 1.95
CA GLU A 80 -0.44 -7.52 1.87
C GLU A 80 -0.10 -6.38 0.92
N TRP A 81 0.83 -5.53 1.29
CA TRP A 81 1.27 -4.43 0.45
C TRP A 81 2.17 -4.90 -0.69
N SER A 82 2.00 -4.31 -1.86
CA SER A 82 2.96 -4.42 -2.96
C SER A 82 3.16 -3.05 -3.63
N ASN A 83 4.35 -2.81 -4.18
CA ASN A 83 4.63 -1.57 -4.90
C ASN A 83 3.69 -1.35 -6.10
N ALA A 84 3.17 -2.43 -6.68
CA ALA A 84 2.20 -2.37 -7.77
C ALA A 84 0.78 -2.00 -7.30
N PHE A 85 0.49 -2.02 -6.00
CA PHE A 85 -0.86 -1.77 -5.49
C PHE A 85 -1.29 -0.32 -5.74
N LYS A 86 -0.43 0.68 -5.45
CA LYS A 86 -0.75 2.10 -5.75
C LYS A 86 -1.07 2.30 -7.24
N GLN A 87 -0.31 1.66 -8.14
CA GLN A 87 -0.56 1.74 -9.59
C GLN A 87 -1.86 1.05 -9.98
N ARG A 88 -2.19 -0.09 -9.35
CA ARG A 88 -3.46 -0.78 -9.58
C ARG A 88 -4.64 0.08 -9.14
N VAL A 89 -4.57 0.70 -7.98
CA VAL A 89 -5.59 1.62 -7.46
C VAL A 89 -5.78 2.83 -8.39
N LEU A 90 -4.67 3.45 -8.82
CA LEU A 90 -4.71 4.55 -9.79
C LEU A 90 -5.36 4.11 -11.11
N PHE A 91 -4.99 2.94 -11.64
CA PHE A 91 -5.55 2.39 -12.86
C PHE A 91 -7.07 2.15 -12.74
N ASN A 92 -7.53 1.52 -11.64
CA ASN A 92 -8.93 1.23 -11.40
C ASN A 92 -9.77 2.53 -11.30
N ALA A 93 -9.31 3.51 -10.52
CA ALA A 93 -9.98 4.80 -10.40
C ALA A 93 -10.01 5.57 -11.73
N SER A 94 -8.93 5.51 -12.52
CA SER A 94 -8.88 6.13 -13.84
C SER A 94 -9.85 5.49 -14.82
N LYS A 95 -9.98 4.16 -14.83
CA LYS A 95 -11.02 3.46 -15.64
C LYS A 95 -12.42 3.93 -15.26
N LEU A 96 -12.72 4.04 -13.98
CA LEU A 96 -14.01 4.53 -13.50
C LEU A 96 -14.28 5.98 -13.92
N TYR A 97 -13.25 6.83 -13.87
CA TYR A 97 -13.36 8.22 -14.29
C TYR A 97 -13.60 8.32 -15.79
N VAL A 98 -12.80 7.65 -16.62
CA VAL A 98 -12.92 7.66 -18.08
C VAL A 98 -14.24 7.03 -18.56
N SER A 99 -14.73 5.97 -17.90
CA SER A 99 -15.98 5.30 -18.26
C SER A 99 -17.22 6.21 -18.18
N GLN A 100 -17.10 7.37 -17.56
CA GLN A 100 -18.18 8.36 -17.52
C GLN A 100 -18.27 9.17 -18.82
N ALA A 101 -17.15 9.36 -19.53
CA ALA A 101 -17.09 10.19 -20.73
C ALA A 101 -17.97 9.65 -21.86
N MET A 102 -18.13 8.32 -21.94
CA MET A 102 -18.99 7.70 -22.97
C MET A 102 -20.49 7.95 -22.79
N LYS A 103 -20.90 8.39 -21.60
CA LYS A 103 -22.31 8.62 -21.24
C LYS A 103 -22.64 10.10 -21.07
N ARG A 104 -21.65 11.00 -21.21
CA ARG A 104 -21.78 12.42 -20.91
C ARG A 104 -21.29 13.27 -22.09
N GLU A 105 -22.00 14.34 -22.38
CA GLU A 105 -21.71 15.19 -23.53
C GLU A 105 -20.57 16.19 -23.26
N LYS A 106 -20.33 16.54 -21.97
CA LYS A 106 -19.33 17.53 -21.58
C LYS A 106 -18.39 16.98 -20.52
N TYR A 107 -17.11 17.32 -20.60
CA TYR A 107 -16.12 17.00 -19.58
C TYR A 107 -16.43 17.63 -18.21
N SER A 108 -17.11 18.78 -18.19
CA SER A 108 -17.59 19.43 -16.95
C SER A 108 -18.60 18.61 -16.17
N ASP A 109 -19.21 17.60 -16.78
CA ASP A 109 -20.23 16.77 -16.15
C ASP A 109 -19.63 15.51 -15.50
N LEU A 110 -18.32 15.28 -15.70
CA LEU A 110 -17.62 14.16 -15.06
C LEU A 110 -17.57 14.37 -13.55
N GLN A 111 -17.99 13.35 -12.82
CA GLN A 111 -18.02 13.39 -11.36
C GLN A 111 -16.75 12.77 -10.76
N PRO A 112 -16.33 13.22 -9.57
CA PRO A 112 -15.17 12.67 -8.90
C PRO A 112 -15.31 11.18 -8.60
N VAL A 113 -14.17 10.49 -8.59
CA VAL A 113 -14.00 9.11 -8.12
C VAL A 113 -13.21 9.13 -6.83
N TYR A 114 -13.76 8.55 -5.79
CA TYR A 114 -13.12 8.34 -4.49
C TYR A 114 -12.73 6.88 -4.35
N SER A 115 -11.46 6.60 -4.12
CA SER A 115 -10.94 5.27 -3.85
C SER A 115 -10.53 5.16 -2.38
N LEU A 116 -11.25 4.34 -1.62
CA LEU A 116 -10.93 3.99 -0.23
C LEU A 116 -10.21 2.63 -0.22
N ASN A 117 -8.99 2.62 0.24
CA ASN A 117 -8.13 1.45 0.25
C ASN A 117 -7.75 1.11 1.71
N LEU A 118 -8.32 0.04 2.23
CA LEU A 118 -8.03 -0.48 3.56
C LEU A 118 -6.89 -1.49 3.44
N VAL A 119 -5.75 -1.21 4.06
CA VAL A 119 -4.52 -2.00 3.91
C VAL A 119 -4.16 -2.65 5.24
N ASN A 120 -4.11 -3.98 5.28
CA ASN A 120 -3.72 -4.72 6.49
C ASN A 120 -2.20 -4.93 6.57
N ASP A 121 -1.43 -3.96 6.09
CA ASP A 121 0.03 -3.94 6.10
C ASP A 121 0.53 -2.50 6.31
N ILE A 122 1.84 -2.35 6.61
CA ILE A 122 2.51 -1.06 6.79
C ILE A 122 3.39 -0.76 5.58
N PHE A 123 3.08 0.31 4.84
CA PHE A 123 3.82 0.72 3.66
C PHE A 123 4.56 2.06 3.79
N GLU A 124 4.11 2.96 4.68
CA GLU A 124 4.79 4.22 5.01
C GLU A 124 5.44 4.07 6.40
N ARG A 125 6.69 3.59 6.45
CA ARG A 125 7.35 3.27 7.73
C ARG A 125 7.89 4.49 8.46
N ASP A 126 8.08 5.59 7.75
CA ASP A 126 8.75 6.79 8.26
C ASP A 126 7.78 7.78 8.94
N THR A 127 6.50 7.47 8.98
CA THR A 127 5.46 8.30 9.58
C THR A 127 4.54 7.48 10.49
N PRO A 128 4.09 8.03 11.63
CA PRO A 128 3.10 7.40 12.50
C PRO A 128 1.67 7.49 11.99
N GLU A 129 1.39 8.37 11.02
CA GLU A 129 0.07 8.52 10.43
C GLU A 129 -0.37 7.21 9.79
N PHE A 130 -1.66 6.90 9.95
CA PHE A 130 -2.26 5.71 9.38
C PHE A 130 -3.27 6.01 8.25
N ILE A 131 -3.59 7.30 8.00
CA ILE A 131 -4.47 7.74 6.90
C ILE A 131 -3.65 8.60 5.95
N HIS A 132 -3.62 8.21 4.69
CA HIS A 132 -2.90 8.90 3.63
C HIS A 132 -3.86 9.29 2.50
N ASN A 133 -4.06 10.60 2.33
CA ASN A 133 -4.92 11.15 1.30
C ASN A 133 -4.11 11.71 0.15
N TYR A 134 -4.45 11.29 -1.07
CA TYR A 134 -3.79 11.75 -2.30
C TYR A 134 -4.83 12.38 -3.24
N ARG A 135 -4.44 13.48 -3.86
CA ARG A 135 -5.20 14.20 -4.88
C ARG A 135 -4.26 14.86 -5.89
N ILE A 136 -4.77 15.27 -7.03
CA ILE A 136 -3.97 15.97 -8.05
C ILE A 136 -3.94 17.44 -7.71
N VAL A 137 -2.75 17.98 -7.45
CA VAL A 137 -2.55 19.37 -7.04
C VAL A 137 -1.45 20.03 -7.89
N HIS A 138 -1.45 21.36 -7.93
CA HIS A 138 -0.35 22.12 -8.48
C HIS A 138 0.90 21.95 -7.59
N ASP A 139 2.07 21.69 -8.20
CA ASP A 139 3.32 21.33 -7.51
C ASP A 139 3.84 22.39 -6.51
N LYS A 140 3.55 23.68 -6.76
CA LYS A 140 3.95 24.81 -5.91
C LYS A 140 2.84 25.38 -5.04
N ASP A 141 1.60 24.90 -5.20
CA ASP A 141 0.44 25.40 -4.46
C ASP A 141 -0.62 24.29 -4.31
N SER A 142 -0.53 23.57 -3.21
CA SER A 142 -1.43 22.45 -2.92
C SER A 142 -2.91 22.83 -2.76
N ASN A 143 -3.25 24.12 -2.69
CA ASN A 143 -4.65 24.58 -2.67
C ASN A 143 -5.28 24.59 -4.07
N LYS A 144 -4.46 24.55 -5.13
CA LYS A 144 -4.93 24.45 -6.52
C LYS A 144 -5.08 23.00 -6.91
N VAL A 145 -6.31 22.49 -6.85
CA VAL A 145 -6.66 21.09 -7.08
C VAL A 145 -7.27 20.93 -8.47
N ILE A 146 -6.89 19.85 -9.16
CA ILE A 146 -7.66 19.32 -10.29
C ILE A 146 -8.56 18.24 -9.73
N GLU A 147 -9.86 18.55 -9.64
CA GLU A 147 -10.85 17.60 -9.13
C GLU A 147 -11.03 16.44 -10.10
N GLY A 148 -11.30 15.26 -9.56
CA GLY A 148 -11.60 14.08 -10.38
C GLY A 148 -11.16 12.76 -9.75
N LEU A 149 -9.96 12.68 -9.18
CA LEU A 149 -9.46 11.46 -8.55
C LEU A 149 -8.98 11.74 -7.12
N HIS A 150 -9.58 11.04 -6.18
CA HIS A 150 -9.25 11.09 -4.75
C HIS A 150 -8.91 9.70 -4.24
N PHE A 151 -7.80 9.57 -3.54
CA PHE A 151 -7.35 8.29 -2.98
C PHE A 151 -7.14 8.44 -1.48
N THR A 152 -7.74 7.54 -0.73
CA THR A 152 -7.51 7.39 0.71
C THR A 152 -6.96 6.00 0.96
N PHE A 153 -5.77 5.90 1.55
CA PHE A 153 -5.19 4.65 2.03
C PHE A 153 -5.17 4.67 3.54
N ILE A 154 -5.57 3.56 4.15
CA ILE A 154 -5.58 3.39 5.60
C ILE A 154 -4.76 2.17 5.97
N GLU A 155 -3.67 2.38 6.71
CA GLU A 155 -2.81 1.34 7.26
C GLU A 155 -3.41 0.81 8.57
N LEU A 156 -4.23 -0.24 8.47
CA LEU A 156 -4.93 -0.81 9.63
C LEU A 156 -4.01 -1.18 10.81
N PRO A 157 -2.79 -1.73 10.59
CA PRO A 157 -1.91 -2.09 11.71
C PRO A 157 -1.35 -0.92 12.51
N LYS A 158 -1.35 0.31 11.95
CA LYS A 158 -0.93 1.53 12.69
C LYS A 158 -2.04 2.14 13.52
N PHE A 159 -3.29 1.75 13.27
CA PHE A 159 -4.41 2.30 14.01
C PHE A 159 -4.37 1.90 15.48
N THR A 160 -4.45 2.88 16.38
CA THR A 160 -4.58 2.68 17.82
C THR A 160 -5.82 3.43 18.34
N PRO A 161 -6.74 2.76 19.06
CA PRO A 161 -8.04 3.34 19.44
C PRO A 161 -7.96 4.61 20.27
N HIS A 162 -6.84 4.82 20.99
CA HIS A 162 -6.69 5.92 21.95
C HIS A 162 -6.22 7.25 21.34
N SER A 163 -5.94 7.29 20.05
CA SER A 163 -5.35 8.46 19.39
C SER A 163 -6.36 9.47 18.86
N ILE A 164 -7.68 9.19 18.89
CA ILE A 164 -8.69 10.02 18.23
C ILE A 164 -9.93 10.18 19.12
N SER A 165 -10.13 11.37 19.69
CA SER A 165 -11.31 11.71 20.49
C SER A 165 -12.52 12.14 19.65
N ASP A 166 -12.32 12.68 18.45
CA ASP A 166 -13.34 13.49 17.78
C ASP A 166 -14.09 12.80 16.62
N LYS A 167 -13.60 11.63 16.15
CA LYS A 167 -14.23 10.90 15.04
C LYS A 167 -14.73 9.51 15.46
N ARG A 168 -15.74 9.49 16.33
CA ARG A 168 -16.26 8.25 16.92
C ARG A 168 -16.56 7.15 15.89
N MET A 169 -17.24 7.48 14.79
CA MET A 169 -17.60 6.46 13.79
C MET A 169 -16.39 5.89 13.07
N MET A 170 -15.37 6.70 12.78
CA MET A 170 -14.10 6.22 12.23
C MET A 170 -13.44 5.22 13.19
N VAL A 171 -13.32 5.55 14.47
CA VAL A 171 -12.75 4.67 15.50
C VAL A 171 -13.53 3.36 15.57
N LEU A 172 -14.86 3.40 15.58
CA LEU A 172 -15.68 2.20 15.68
C LEU A 172 -15.52 1.28 14.45
N TRP A 173 -15.51 1.82 13.21
CA TRP A 173 -15.28 1.02 12.01
C TRP A 173 -13.84 0.45 11.95
N LEU A 174 -12.83 1.22 12.34
CA LEU A 174 -11.46 0.72 12.36
C LEU A 174 -11.27 -0.35 13.45
N ARG A 175 -11.86 -0.19 14.62
CA ARG A 175 -11.89 -1.22 15.66
C ARG A 175 -12.61 -2.48 15.21
N PHE A 176 -13.76 -2.34 14.54
CA PHE A 176 -14.46 -3.49 13.93
C PHE A 176 -13.54 -4.27 12.98
N LEU A 177 -12.80 -3.58 12.11
CA LEU A 177 -11.89 -4.21 11.15
C LEU A 177 -10.62 -4.80 11.80
N THR A 178 -10.15 -4.25 12.92
CA THR A 178 -8.87 -4.66 13.53
C THR A 178 -9.02 -5.58 14.73
N GLU A 179 -10.10 -5.45 15.51
CA GLU A 179 -10.31 -6.20 16.75
C GLU A 179 -11.13 -7.48 16.56
N ILE A 180 -12.01 -7.54 15.52
CA ILE A 180 -12.78 -8.73 15.22
C ILE A 180 -11.99 -9.67 14.31
N ASN A 181 -11.82 -10.92 14.74
CA ASN A 181 -11.13 -11.96 13.99
C ASN A 181 -11.52 -13.35 14.50
N ALA A 182 -10.91 -14.38 13.91
CA ALA A 182 -11.18 -15.80 14.26
C ALA A 182 -10.91 -16.16 15.74
N ASN A 183 -10.10 -15.39 16.45
CA ASN A 183 -9.76 -15.60 17.86
C ASN A 183 -10.67 -14.82 18.82
N THR A 184 -11.52 -13.94 18.31
CA THR A 184 -12.43 -13.11 19.13
C THR A 184 -13.42 -13.99 19.89
N GLN A 185 -13.39 -13.93 21.21
CA GLN A 185 -14.33 -14.61 22.12
C GLN A 185 -15.48 -13.70 22.52
N GLU A 186 -15.15 -12.46 22.87
CA GLU A 186 -16.09 -11.41 23.24
C GLU A 186 -15.86 -10.17 22.38
N VAL A 187 -16.97 -9.57 21.95
CA VAL A 187 -16.94 -8.32 21.17
C VAL A 187 -17.08 -7.14 22.12
N PRO A 188 -16.25 -6.10 21.98
CA PRO A 188 -16.37 -4.88 22.78
C PRO A 188 -17.80 -4.30 22.73
N SER A 189 -18.32 -3.94 23.91
CA SER A 189 -19.72 -3.49 24.05
C SER A 189 -20.06 -2.24 23.23
N ASP A 190 -19.09 -1.37 23.02
CA ASP A 190 -19.23 -0.14 22.24
C ASP A 190 -19.45 -0.42 20.75
N LEU A 191 -18.86 -1.49 20.19
CA LEU A 191 -19.13 -1.93 18.82
C LEU A 191 -20.58 -2.45 18.69
N LEU A 192 -21.08 -3.12 19.72
CA LEU A 192 -22.45 -3.65 19.73
C LEU A 192 -23.52 -2.58 19.94
N ARG A 193 -23.16 -1.42 20.52
CA ARG A 193 -24.09 -0.29 20.74
C ARG A 193 -24.44 0.46 19.47
N ASP A 194 -23.55 0.46 18.48
CA ASP A 194 -23.86 1.02 17.17
C ASP A 194 -24.73 0.04 16.38
N PRO A 195 -25.92 0.46 15.87
CA PRO A 195 -26.84 -0.45 15.22
C PRO A 195 -26.30 -1.12 13.96
N GLU A 196 -25.52 -0.41 13.16
CA GLU A 196 -25.01 -0.95 11.89
C GLU A 196 -23.76 -1.83 12.11
N ILE A 197 -22.89 -1.43 13.03
CA ILE A 197 -21.72 -2.24 13.41
C ILE A 197 -22.17 -3.50 14.18
N GLY A 198 -23.13 -3.37 15.09
CA GLY A 198 -23.67 -4.52 15.80
C GLY A 198 -24.25 -5.57 14.87
N LYS A 199 -25.01 -5.16 13.83
CA LYS A 199 -25.50 -6.07 12.80
C LYS A 199 -24.36 -6.66 11.97
N ALA A 200 -23.33 -5.89 11.65
CA ALA A 200 -22.16 -6.40 10.94
C ALA A 200 -21.43 -7.48 11.74
N VAL A 201 -21.29 -7.29 13.06
CA VAL A 201 -20.72 -8.31 13.96
C VAL A 201 -21.56 -9.59 13.98
N GLU A 202 -22.90 -9.47 14.05
CA GLU A 202 -23.78 -10.63 14.02
C GLU A 202 -23.62 -11.45 12.72
N GLU A 203 -23.44 -10.77 11.59
CA GLU A 203 -23.21 -11.43 10.30
C GLU A 203 -21.87 -12.13 10.17
N LEU A 204 -20.89 -11.80 11.03
CA LEU A 204 -19.60 -12.49 11.08
C LEU A 204 -19.65 -13.81 11.86
N LYS A 205 -20.76 -14.13 12.55
CA LYS A 205 -20.87 -15.40 13.26
C LYS A 205 -20.82 -16.58 12.29
N ILE A 206 -19.96 -17.55 12.59
CA ILE A 206 -19.78 -18.77 11.78
C ILE A 206 -21.09 -19.48 11.49
N SER A 207 -22.00 -19.49 12.47
CA SER A 207 -23.31 -20.14 12.34
C SER A 207 -24.20 -19.57 11.21
N GLY A 208 -23.85 -18.39 10.68
CA GLY A 208 -24.55 -17.76 9.57
C GLY A 208 -23.93 -18.06 8.19
N PHE A 209 -22.91 -18.92 8.11
CA PHE A 209 -22.22 -19.28 6.87
C PHE A 209 -22.47 -20.74 6.49
N THR A 210 -22.59 -20.98 5.20
CA THR A 210 -22.66 -22.34 4.64
C THR A 210 -21.27 -22.98 4.61
N ASP A 211 -21.20 -24.31 4.51
CA ASP A 211 -19.95 -25.04 4.36
C ASP A 211 -19.15 -24.61 3.12
N ALA A 212 -19.83 -24.21 2.05
CA ALA A 212 -19.17 -23.70 0.84
C ALA A 212 -18.51 -22.34 1.08
N GLU A 213 -19.18 -21.43 1.79
CA GLU A 213 -18.62 -20.13 2.18
C GLU A 213 -17.44 -20.30 3.14
N LEU A 214 -17.53 -21.22 4.10
CA LEU A 214 -16.42 -21.51 5.02
C LEU A 214 -15.19 -22.06 4.28
N ARG A 215 -15.38 -22.97 3.32
CA ARG A 215 -14.27 -23.44 2.47
C ARG A 215 -13.67 -22.31 1.62
N ALA A 216 -14.48 -21.39 1.10
CA ALA A 216 -13.98 -20.23 0.36
C ALA A 216 -13.17 -19.27 1.27
N TYR A 217 -13.64 -19.07 2.50
CA TYR A 217 -12.92 -18.30 3.53
C TYR A 217 -11.57 -18.92 3.89
N ASP A 218 -11.52 -20.24 4.11
CA ASP A 218 -10.28 -20.95 4.42
C ASP A 218 -9.29 -20.86 3.25
N LYS A 219 -9.77 -21.06 2.01
CA LYS A 219 -8.95 -20.90 0.79
C LYS A 219 -8.38 -19.49 0.63
N PHE A 220 -9.14 -18.46 0.99
CA PHE A 220 -8.65 -17.09 0.99
C PHE A 220 -7.45 -16.94 1.94
N TRP A 221 -7.57 -17.43 3.18
CA TRP A 221 -6.47 -17.34 4.15
C TRP A 221 -5.26 -18.19 3.76
N ASP A 222 -5.48 -19.34 3.09
CA ASP A 222 -4.38 -20.12 2.52
C ASP A 222 -3.63 -19.30 1.45
N SER A 223 -4.34 -18.63 0.55
CA SER A 223 -3.71 -17.79 -0.46
C SER A 223 -2.92 -16.61 0.13
N VAL A 224 -3.46 -15.96 1.18
CA VAL A 224 -2.75 -14.89 1.91
C VAL A 224 -1.46 -15.43 2.56
N ARG A 225 -1.51 -16.62 3.20
CA ARG A 225 -0.32 -17.25 3.78
C ARG A 225 0.75 -17.57 2.74
N VAL A 226 0.33 -18.11 1.60
CA VAL A 226 1.24 -18.43 0.48
C VAL A 226 1.88 -17.14 -0.07
N GLU A 227 1.08 -16.10 -0.31
CA GLU A 227 1.60 -14.81 -0.81
C GLU A 227 2.65 -14.23 0.16
N LYS A 228 2.35 -14.24 1.45
CA LYS A 228 3.28 -13.77 2.49
C LYS A 228 4.58 -14.57 2.52
N THR A 229 4.51 -15.89 2.38
CA THR A 229 5.69 -16.75 2.31
C THR A 229 6.55 -16.43 1.09
N LEU A 230 5.93 -16.29 -0.08
CA LEU A 230 6.64 -15.94 -1.32
C LEU A 230 7.32 -14.58 -1.25
N GLN A 231 6.67 -13.59 -0.64
CA GLN A 231 7.28 -12.26 -0.41
C GLN A 231 8.49 -12.35 0.53
N TYR A 232 8.36 -13.09 1.64
CA TYR A 232 9.45 -13.32 2.58
C TYR A 232 10.64 -14.00 1.92
N ASP A 233 10.40 -15.09 1.18
CA ASP A 233 11.46 -15.82 0.48
C ASP A 233 12.16 -14.96 -0.57
N SER A 234 11.40 -14.16 -1.32
CA SER A 234 11.94 -13.22 -2.30
C SER A 234 12.81 -12.14 -1.64
N TYR A 235 12.39 -11.63 -0.48
CA TYR A 235 13.17 -10.67 0.30
C TYR A 235 14.49 -11.28 0.79
N GLN A 236 14.45 -12.50 1.36
CA GLN A 236 15.64 -13.22 1.83
C GLN A 236 16.63 -13.46 0.69
N GLN A 237 16.15 -13.96 -0.45
CA GLN A 237 17.00 -14.17 -1.63
C GLN A 237 17.63 -12.86 -2.14
N GLY A 238 16.86 -11.76 -2.14
CA GLY A 238 17.38 -10.44 -2.51
C GLY A 238 18.47 -9.96 -1.57
N MET A 239 18.26 -10.15 -0.27
CA MET A 239 19.21 -9.76 0.78
C MET A 239 20.53 -10.58 0.68
N GLU A 240 20.45 -11.90 0.51
CA GLU A 240 21.62 -12.77 0.32
C GLU A 240 22.43 -12.37 -0.91
N LYS A 241 21.76 -12.14 -2.06
CA LYS A 241 22.41 -11.67 -3.28
C LYS A 241 23.07 -10.31 -3.08
N GLY A 242 22.39 -9.39 -2.40
CA GLY A 242 22.91 -8.05 -2.10
C GLY A 242 24.17 -8.10 -1.22
N ILE A 243 24.15 -8.91 -0.15
CA ILE A 243 25.29 -9.12 0.73
C ILE A 243 26.47 -9.71 -0.06
N LYS A 244 26.24 -10.77 -0.84
CA LYS A 244 27.30 -11.42 -1.63
C LYS A 244 27.93 -10.43 -2.62
N GLN A 245 27.12 -9.69 -3.38
CA GLN A 245 27.63 -8.68 -4.32
C GLN A 245 28.36 -7.53 -3.62
N GLY A 246 27.86 -7.11 -2.45
CA GLY A 246 28.51 -6.09 -1.63
C GLY A 246 29.88 -6.54 -1.12
N MET A 247 29.99 -7.78 -0.64
CA MET A 247 31.25 -8.38 -0.21
C MET A 247 32.24 -8.50 -1.36
N GLU A 248 31.83 -9.04 -2.52
CA GLU A 248 32.70 -9.17 -3.70
C GLU A 248 33.24 -7.82 -4.17
N LYS A 249 32.37 -6.81 -4.28
CA LYS A 249 32.79 -5.43 -4.64
C LYS A 249 33.69 -4.80 -3.59
N GLY A 250 33.38 -5.00 -2.32
CA GLY A 250 34.19 -4.50 -1.20
C GLY A 250 35.58 -5.11 -1.17
N MET A 251 35.67 -6.42 -1.38
CA MET A 251 36.97 -7.14 -1.45
C MET A 251 37.80 -6.66 -2.66
N ALA A 252 37.22 -6.60 -3.84
CA ALA A 252 37.92 -6.12 -5.04
C ALA A 252 38.45 -4.69 -4.87
N LYS A 253 37.62 -3.78 -4.35
CA LYS A 253 38.03 -2.39 -4.07
C LYS A 253 39.08 -2.30 -2.97
N GLY A 254 38.95 -3.10 -1.91
CA GLY A 254 39.95 -3.19 -0.82
C GLY A 254 41.29 -3.69 -1.32
N GLU A 255 41.31 -4.70 -2.19
CA GLU A 255 42.52 -5.21 -2.81
C GLU A 255 43.21 -4.17 -3.72
N GLU A 256 42.45 -3.47 -4.54
CA GLU A 256 42.95 -2.40 -5.39
C GLU A 256 43.58 -1.24 -4.58
N VAL A 257 42.87 -0.78 -3.54
CA VAL A 257 43.34 0.27 -2.64
C VAL A 257 44.59 -0.21 -1.87
N GLY A 258 44.59 -1.44 -1.38
CA GLY A 258 45.74 -2.02 -0.67
C GLY A 258 46.99 -2.14 -1.57
N LYS A 259 46.82 -2.58 -2.82
CA LYS A 259 47.89 -2.60 -3.82
C LYS A 259 48.46 -1.24 -4.09
N SER A 260 47.59 -0.25 -4.32
CA SER A 260 47.98 1.15 -4.58
C SER A 260 48.74 1.75 -3.40
N GLN A 261 48.23 1.58 -2.14
CA GLN A 261 48.89 2.07 -0.94
C GLN A 261 50.28 1.42 -0.74
N ARG A 262 50.41 0.12 -0.99
CA ARG A 262 51.67 -0.58 -0.89
C ARG A 262 52.68 -0.13 -1.95
N SER A 263 52.23 0.10 -3.20
CA SER A 263 53.09 0.65 -4.25
C SER A 263 53.59 2.05 -3.87
N ILE A 264 52.77 2.89 -3.27
CA ILE A 264 53.15 4.23 -2.78
C ILE A 264 54.15 4.12 -1.64
N GLU A 265 53.99 3.21 -0.69
CA GLU A 265 54.91 3.00 0.42
C GLU A 265 56.29 2.51 -0.07
N ILE A 266 56.27 1.55 -1.01
CA ILE A 266 57.52 1.08 -1.66
C ILE A 266 58.22 2.21 -2.38
N ALA A 267 57.50 3.01 -3.17
CA ALA A 267 58.04 4.15 -3.90
C ALA A 267 58.73 5.17 -2.96
N LYS A 268 58.06 5.53 -1.83
CA LYS A 268 58.63 6.42 -0.82
C LYS A 268 59.96 5.88 -0.25
N ASN A 269 60.00 4.56 0.07
CA ASN A 269 61.18 3.92 0.61
C ASN A 269 62.33 3.88 -0.40
N MET A 270 62.04 3.69 -1.69
CA MET A 270 63.05 3.69 -2.76
C MET A 270 63.62 5.08 -3.01
N LEU A 271 62.76 6.12 -3.08
CA LEU A 271 63.18 7.51 -3.18
C LEU A 271 64.08 7.93 -2.00
N ALA A 272 63.69 7.57 -0.78
CA ALA A 272 64.51 7.83 0.42
C ALA A 272 65.89 7.17 0.41
N LYS A 273 66.07 6.10 -0.37
CA LYS A 273 67.38 5.43 -0.61
C LYS A 273 68.18 6.02 -1.80
N GLY A 274 67.66 7.10 -2.41
CA GLY A 274 68.36 7.80 -3.48
C GLY A 274 68.15 7.25 -4.89
N MET A 275 67.14 6.41 -5.10
CA MET A 275 66.78 5.91 -6.43
C MET A 275 66.10 7.01 -7.23
N ASP A 276 66.37 7.07 -8.53
CA ASP A 276 65.75 8.06 -9.41
C ASP A 276 64.26 7.75 -9.69
N ALA A 277 63.47 8.79 -9.96
CA ALA A 277 62.02 8.70 -10.11
C ALA A 277 61.60 7.80 -11.27
N ALA A 278 62.35 7.73 -12.36
CA ALA A 278 62.01 6.90 -13.52
C ALA A 278 62.10 5.41 -13.17
N THR A 279 63.16 4.99 -12.50
CA THR A 279 63.36 3.62 -12.00
C THR A 279 62.30 3.24 -10.98
N VAL A 280 61.93 4.18 -10.08
CA VAL A 280 60.87 3.93 -9.08
C VAL A 280 59.52 3.71 -9.74
N MET A 281 59.17 4.52 -10.75
CA MET A 281 57.91 4.32 -11.52
C MET A 281 57.89 2.98 -12.25
N GLU A 282 58.99 2.57 -12.86
CA GLU A 282 59.10 1.28 -13.56
C GLU A 282 58.87 0.09 -12.60
N ILE A 283 59.40 0.14 -11.39
CA ILE A 283 59.32 -0.96 -10.41
C ILE A 283 57.94 -1.00 -9.72
N THR A 284 57.36 0.19 -9.39
CA THR A 284 56.15 0.27 -8.59
C THR A 284 54.88 0.35 -9.41
N GLY A 285 55.00 0.64 -10.72
CA GLY A 285 53.83 0.84 -11.62
C GLY A 285 53.06 2.12 -11.35
N LEU A 286 53.58 3.07 -10.56
CA LEU A 286 52.94 4.37 -10.29
C LEU A 286 52.97 5.26 -11.53
N THR A 287 51.86 5.98 -11.74
CA THR A 287 51.77 6.96 -12.81
C THR A 287 52.59 8.22 -12.48
N GLU A 288 52.95 8.96 -13.49
CA GLU A 288 53.69 10.25 -13.35
C GLU A 288 52.99 11.21 -12.39
N SER A 289 51.65 11.32 -12.48
CA SER A 289 50.84 12.13 -11.57
C SER A 289 50.88 11.65 -10.11
N GLN A 290 50.93 10.33 -9.87
CA GLN A 290 51.09 9.78 -8.53
C GLN A 290 52.49 9.98 -7.98
N MET A 291 53.50 9.88 -8.84
CA MET A 291 54.88 10.15 -8.48
C MET A 291 55.14 11.59 -8.08
N GLN A 292 54.57 12.57 -8.85
CA GLN A 292 54.66 13.99 -8.54
C GLN A 292 54.08 14.37 -7.17
N GLN A 293 53.13 13.60 -6.66
CA GLN A 293 52.57 13.79 -5.30
C GLN A 293 53.44 13.26 -4.19
N LEU A 294 54.51 12.50 -4.50
CA LEU A 294 55.43 11.89 -3.54
C LEU A 294 56.75 12.62 -3.41
N ILE A 295 57.09 13.47 -4.38
CA ILE A 295 58.27 14.32 -4.44
C ILE A 295 57.91 15.71 -3.98
#